data_0975be0323e9b7015cc5aa69b5b03523
#
_entry.id   0975be0323e9b7015cc5aa69b5b03523
#
_cell.length_a   1.000
_cell.length_b   1.000
_cell.length_c   1.000
_cell.angle_alpha   90.00
_cell.angle_beta   90.00
_cell.angle_gamma   90.00
#
_symmetry.space_group_name_H-M   'P 1'
#
loop_
_entity.id
_entity.type
_entity.pdbx_description
1 polymer ?
#
loop_
_entity_poly.entity_id
_entity_poly.type
_entity_poly.pdbx_seq_one_letter_code
_entity_poly.pdbx_strand_id
1 'polypeptide(L)'
;MKPHARTARALLAVALSASLALAAGCAKSEDDEEGSTGAAGSEEAKGSEQKVSGDSGPTCAIGDYGAEKIDLAGATVGFSQSEKEANPFRIAETASIKAEAEERGVELLAANAQSQFSKQISDVQDLIAKGADLLVIAPLNSDGWDPVLKSAADKKIPIVTIDRKINAEPCKDYVSFIGSDFTEQGKRAADKMIEATGGKGEIAILLGTPGNNVTTERTKGFKDRIAEKAPDLKVVFEQTGEFAREKGQQVTEQLIQSNPEITGIYAENDEMGLGAVNALKGAGKEPGAIKIVTIDGTRNAVQGIVDGWIDAVIESNPRFGPLAFETLDAFTKGEEVGQDIVIEDSEYTADNAEADLGKAF
;
A
#
# COMPACT_ATOMS: atom_id res chain seq x y z
N MET A 1 -49.34 -43.39 6.57
CA MET A 1 -50.07 -43.81 5.37
C MET A 1 -49.35 -43.23 4.17
N LYS A 2 -48.77 -44.08 3.35
CA LYS A 2 -48.35 -43.87 1.95
C LYS A 2 -49.61 -43.91 1.06
N PRO A 3 -49.63 -43.58 -0.29
CA PRO A 3 -48.53 -43.68 -1.27
C PRO A 3 -48.49 -42.66 -2.41
N HIS A 4 -47.35 -42.59 -3.14
CA HIS A 4 -47.09 -42.85 -4.59
C HIS A 4 -47.79 -42.01 -5.67
N ALA A 5 -47.10 -41.48 -6.68
CA ALA A 5 -46.61 -42.04 -7.94
C ALA A 5 -45.83 -40.92 -8.70
N ARG A 6 -44.65 -41.06 -9.23
CA ARG A 6 -44.10 -41.67 -10.46
C ARG A 6 -44.84 -41.34 -11.76
N THR A 7 -44.08 -40.73 -12.70
CA THR A 7 -43.80 -41.08 -14.13
C THR A 7 -43.63 -39.76 -14.94
N ALA A 8 -42.88 -39.60 -16.04
CA ALA A 8 -41.95 -40.42 -16.78
C ALA A 8 -41.22 -39.50 -17.82
N ARG A 9 -40.12 -40.01 -18.31
CA ARG A 9 -39.23 -39.57 -19.38
C ARG A 9 -39.91 -39.17 -20.69
N ALA A 10 -39.27 -38.23 -21.44
CA ALA A 10 -39.16 -38.36 -22.88
C ALA A 10 -37.87 -37.68 -23.39
N LEU A 11 -37.01 -38.51 -23.96
CA LEU A 11 -35.87 -38.20 -24.82
C LEU A 11 -36.41 -37.90 -26.24
N LEU A 12 -35.81 -36.93 -26.95
CA LEU A 12 -35.72 -36.98 -28.40
C LEU A 12 -34.45 -36.31 -28.87
N ALA A 13 -33.60 -37.09 -29.49
CA ALA A 13 -32.44 -36.73 -30.31
C ALA A 13 -32.83 -36.83 -31.78
N VAL A 14 -32.29 -35.98 -32.66
CA VAL A 14 -32.02 -36.18 -34.10
C VAL A 14 -31.31 -34.91 -34.58
N ALA A 15 -30.07 -34.90 -34.93
CA ALA A 15 -29.24 -35.32 -36.08
C ALA A 15 -28.96 -34.21 -37.11
N LEU A 16 -27.70 -33.94 -37.23
CA LEU A 16 -26.81 -33.72 -38.40
C LEU A 16 -27.38 -33.12 -39.71
N SER A 17 -26.76 -32.10 -40.22
CA SER A 17 -26.33 -32.04 -41.64
C SER A 17 -25.19 -31.06 -41.85
N ALA A 18 -24.08 -31.55 -42.39
CA ALA A 18 -22.96 -30.80 -42.93
C ALA A 18 -23.22 -30.39 -44.40
N SER A 19 -22.72 -29.26 -44.84
CA SER A 19 -22.49 -29.00 -46.27
C SER A 19 -21.26 -28.08 -46.42
N LEU A 20 -20.21 -28.64 -47.02
CA LEU A 20 -19.08 -27.96 -47.62
C LEU A 20 -19.47 -27.34 -48.95
N ALA A 21 -18.97 -26.17 -49.25
CA ALA A 21 -18.70 -25.73 -50.63
C ALA A 21 -17.51 -24.77 -50.67
N LEU A 22 -16.45 -25.21 -51.34
CA LEU A 22 -15.30 -24.41 -51.77
C LEU A 22 -15.71 -23.63 -53.05
N ALA A 23 -15.25 -22.39 -53.17
CA ALA A 23 -14.84 -21.85 -54.46
C ALA A 23 -13.79 -20.73 -54.27
N ALA A 24 -12.70 -20.88 -54.98
CA ALA A 24 -11.58 -19.95 -55.05
C ALA A 24 -11.85 -18.79 -56.02
N GLY A 25 -11.21 -17.64 -55.81
CA GLY A 25 -11.17 -16.55 -56.75
C GLY A 25 -10.22 -15.46 -56.29
N CYS A 26 -9.02 -15.42 -56.89
CA CYS A 26 -7.99 -14.38 -56.71
C CYS A 26 -8.41 -13.08 -57.43
N ALA A 27 -8.18 -11.94 -56.79
CA ALA A 27 -7.64 -10.74 -57.45
C ALA A 27 -7.09 -9.75 -56.41
N LYS A 28 -5.98 -9.19 -56.77
CA LYS A 28 -4.99 -8.36 -56.05
C LYS A 28 -5.41 -6.88 -56.11
N SER A 29 -5.29 -6.15 -55.01
CA SER A 29 -4.77 -4.77 -55.03
C SER A 29 -4.39 -4.34 -53.60
N GLU A 30 -3.22 -3.75 -53.53
CA GLU A 30 -2.55 -3.18 -52.37
C GLU A 30 -3.32 -1.98 -51.84
N ASP A 31 -3.40 -1.90 -50.49
CA ASP A 31 -3.11 -0.67 -49.73
C ASP A 31 -3.04 -1.02 -48.24
N ASP A 32 -1.99 -0.53 -47.63
CA ASP A 32 -1.55 -0.76 -46.25
C ASP A 32 -2.50 -0.13 -45.25
N GLU A 33 -3.01 -0.90 -44.24
CA GLU A 33 -3.23 -0.40 -42.90
C GLU A 33 -2.88 -1.54 -41.90
N GLU A 34 -1.72 -1.37 -41.27
CA GLU A 34 -1.30 -2.17 -40.14
C GLU A 34 -2.27 -1.97 -38.95
N GLY A 35 -3.17 -2.92 -38.76
CA GLY A 35 -3.90 -3.11 -37.54
C GLY A 35 -2.98 -3.75 -36.47
N SER A 36 -2.18 -2.94 -35.80
CA SER A 36 -1.42 -3.34 -34.61
C SER A 36 -2.41 -3.71 -33.50
N THR A 37 -2.61 -5.00 -33.27
CA THR A 37 -3.08 -5.50 -31.99
C THR A 37 -1.93 -5.37 -30.98
N GLY A 38 -1.79 -4.16 -30.44
CA GLY A 38 -0.88 -3.89 -29.35
C GLY A 38 -1.34 -4.66 -28.13
N ALA A 39 -0.58 -5.70 -27.78
CA ALA A 39 -0.51 -6.14 -26.41
C ALA A 39 -0.10 -4.90 -25.60
N ALA A 40 -0.99 -4.45 -24.72
CA ALA A 40 -0.65 -3.46 -23.71
C ALA A 40 0.41 -4.12 -22.80
N GLY A 41 1.68 -3.96 -23.16
CA GLY A 41 2.78 -4.13 -22.24
C GLY A 41 2.57 -3.06 -21.17
N SER A 42 2.43 -3.48 -19.94
CA SER A 42 2.54 -2.62 -18.78
C SER A 42 3.93 -2.00 -18.84
N GLU A 43 4.05 -0.76 -19.35
CA GLU A 43 5.16 0.10 -18.96
C GLU A 43 4.95 0.35 -17.47
N GLU A 44 5.60 -0.47 -16.64
CA GLU A 44 5.82 -0.14 -15.24
C GLU A 44 6.53 1.22 -15.26
N ALA A 45 5.83 2.25 -14.80
CA ALA A 45 6.42 3.54 -14.58
C ALA A 45 7.64 3.31 -13.67
N LYS A 46 8.86 3.53 -14.19
CA LYS A 46 10.06 3.60 -13.36
C LYS A 46 9.81 4.74 -12.39
N GLY A 47 9.31 4.37 -11.20
CA GLY A 47 9.09 5.32 -10.12
C GLY A 47 10.39 6.06 -9.83
N SER A 48 10.27 7.29 -9.35
CA SER A 48 11.42 8.05 -8.86
C SER A 48 12.22 7.19 -7.88
N GLU A 49 13.54 7.18 -8.01
CA GLU A 49 14.41 6.58 -6.99
C GLU A 49 14.02 7.15 -5.62
N GLN A 50 13.75 6.26 -4.66
CA GLN A 50 13.43 6.68 -3.30
C GLN A 50 14.64 7.39 -2.71
N LYS A 51 14.43 8.61 -2.23
CA LYS A 51 15.44 9.34 -1.48
C LYS A 51 15.32 8.96 -0.02
N VAL A 52 16.46 8.73 0.60
CA VAL A 52 16.56 8.44 2.04
C VAL A 52 17.06 9.69 2.75
N SER A 53 16.48 10.03 3.90
CA SER A 53 16.98 11.11 4.74
C SER A 53 18.41 10.77 5.21
N GLY A 54 19.27 11.79 5.27
CA GLY A 54 20.68 11.59 5.63
C GLY A 54 20.93 11.18 7.07
N ASP A 55 19.90 11.13 7.92
CA ASP A 55 19.98 10.69 9.32
C ASP A 55 19.18 9.38 9.49
N SER A 56 19.90 8.27 9.45
CA SER A 56 19.34 6.92 9.68
C SER A 56 19.45 6.48 11.15
N GLY A 57 19.76 7.40 12.06
CA GLY A 57 19.93 7.12 13.48
C GLY A 57 21.11 6.20 13.79
N PRO A 58 21.04 5.41 14.88
CA PRO A 58 22.05 4.41 15.21
C PRO A 58 22.17 3.36 14.11
N THR A 59 23.38 2.76 13.97
CA THR A 59 23.62 1.68 13.03
C THR A 59 23.49 0.30 13.71
N CYS A 60 23.35 -0.74 12.91
CA CYS A 60 23.36 -2.14 13.33
C CYS A 60 24.46 -2.88 12.58
N ALA A 61 25.39 -3.48 13.34
CA ALA A 61 26.41 -4.36 12.81
C ALA A 61 25.97 -5.82 12.93
N ILE A 62 26.42 -6.67 12.00
CA ILE A 62 26.05 -8.09 11.97
C ILE A 62 26.47 -8.83 13.26
N GLY A 63 27.60 -8.42 13.86
CA GLY A 63 28.08 -8.99 15.11
C GLY A 63 27.22 -8.62 16.32
N ASP A 64 26.65 -7.41 16.34
CA ASP A 64 25.78 -6.94 17.42
C ASP A 64 24.42 -7.64 17.36
N TYR A 65 23.89 -7.86 16.15
CA TYR A 65 22.67 -8.66 15.93
C TYR A 65 22.89 -10.17 16.20
N GLY A 66 24.11 -10.66 16.01
CA GLY A 66 24.47 -12.07 16.22
C GLY A 66 24.20 -12.98 15.02
N ALA A 67 24.01 -12.42 13.82
CA ALA A 67 23.87 -13.17 12.59
C ALA A 67 25.23 -13.57 11.97
N GLU A 68 25.19 -14.45 10.98
CA GLU A 68 26.36 -14.88 10.21
C GLU A 68 26.36 -14.20 8.84
N LYS A 69 27.57 -14.02 8.27
CA LYS A 69 27.69 -13.50 6.91
C LYS A 69 27.21 -14.55 5.91
N ILE A 70 26.37 -14.15 4.99
CA ILE A 70 25.87 -14.98 3.89
C ILE A 70 25.94 -14.19 2.58
N ASP A 71 26.04 -14.92 1.46
CA ASP A 71 25.92 -14.32 0.14
C ASP A 71 24.44 -14.23 -0.22
N LEU A 72 23.93 -13.02 -0.43
CA LEU A 72 22.53 -12.79 -0.76
C LEU A 72 22.09 -13.52 -2.02
N ALA A 73 22.97 -13.64 -3.02
CA ALA A 73 22.65 -14.33 -4.29
C ALA A 73 22.36 -15.84 -4.13
N GLY A 74 22.79 -16.45 -3.01
CA GLY A 74 22.49 -17.86 -2.70
C GLY A 74 21.47 -18.03 -1.57
N ALA A 75 20.95 -16.94 -1.03
CA ALA A 75 20.04 -16.96 0.11
C ALA A 75 18.57 -17.09 -0.32
N THR A 76 17.77 -17.62 0.58
CA THR A 76 16.31 -17.64 0.48
C THR A 76 15.73 -16.51 1.34
N VAL A 77 15.03 -15.56 0.73
CA VAL A 77 14.37 -14.46 1.44
C VAL A 77 12.90 -14.78 1.64
N GLY A 78 12.44 -14.73 2.89
CA GLY A 78 11.03 -14.81 3.24
C GLY A 78 10.39 -13.42 3.25
N PHE A 79 9.32 -13.21 2.47
CA PHE A 79 8.53 -11.97 2.47
C PHE A 79 7.15 -12.21 3.06
N SER A 80 6.78 -11.39 4.05
CA SER A 80 5.45 -11.42 4.68
C SER A 80 4.68 -10.13 4.45
N GLN A 81 3.68 -10.19 3.56
CA GLN A 81 2.73 -9.11 3.31
C GLN A 81 1.62 -9.11 4.37
N SER A 82 1.29 -7.95 4.91
CA SER A 82 0.26 -7.77 5.96
C SER A 82 -1.16 -7.92 5.46
N GLU A 83 -1.49 -7.27 4.36
CA GLU A 83 -2.87 -7.08 3.91
C GLU A 83 -3.11 -7.70 2.54
N LYS A 84 -4.39 -7.80 2.17
CA LYS A 84 -4.77 -8.25 0.83
C LYS A 84 -4.17 -7.31 -0.23
N GLU A 85 -3.68 -7.88 -1.30
CA GLU A 85 -3.27 -7.14 -2.50
C GLU A 85 -4.52 -6.68 -3.28
N ALA A 86 -5.34 -5.86 -2.62
CA ALA A 86 -6.60 -5.34 -3.14
C ALA A 86 -6.56 -3.81 -3.31
N ASN A 87 -5.56 -3.15 -2.75
CA ASN A 87 -5.32 -1.72 -2.95
C ASN A 87 -3.98 -1.49 -3.67
N PRO A 88 -3.83 -0.34 -4.36
CA PRO A 88 -2.63 -0.05 -5.15
C PRO A 88 -1.34 -0.08 -4.32
N PHE A 89 -1.35 0.40 -3.07
CA PHE A 89 -0.18 0.40 -2.20
C PHE A 89 0.37 -1.03 -2.01
N ARG A 90 -0.48 -1.98 -1.59
CA ARG A 90 -0.04 -3.37 -1.34
C ARG A 90 0.33 -4.13 -2.62
N ILE A 91 -0.32 -3.79 -3.75
CA ILE A 91 0.04 -4.33 -5.06
C ILE A 91 1.44 -3.85 -5.44
N ALA A 92 1.72 -2.55 -5.36
CA ALA A 92 3.01 -1.96 -5.70
C ALA A 92 4.13 -2.42 -4.76
N GLU A 93 3.86 -2.52 -3.44
CA GLU A 93 4.79 -3.03 -2.45
C GLU A 93 5.22 -4.47 -2.76
N THR A 94 4.25 -5.37 -2.97
CA THR A 94 4.55 -6.77 -3.31
C THR A 94 5.26 -6.89 -4.66
N ALA A 95 4.85 -6.11 -5.66
CA ALA A 95 5.49 -6.12 -6.97
C ALA A 95 6.95 -5.65 -6.88
N SER A 96 7.24 -4.61 -6.09
CA SER A 96 8.59 -4.09 -5.88
C SER A 96 9.52 -5.14 -5.23
N ILE A 97 9.06 -5.82 -4.19
CA ILE A 97 9.84 -6.89 -3.53
C ILE A 97 10.11 -8.07 -4.49
N LYS A 98 9.09 -8.49 -5.27
CA LYS A 98 9.24 -9.58 -6.22
C LYS A 98 10.20 -9.23 -7.37
N ALA A 99 10.07 -8.03 -7.92
CA ALA A 99 10.92 -7.56 -9.00
C ALA A 99 12.39 -7.50 -8.59
N GLU A 100 12.67 -6.97 -7.40
CA GLU A 100 14.03 -6.87 -6.88
C GLU A 100 14.65 -8.24 -6.58
N ALA A 101 13.87 -9.17 -6.02
CA ALA A 101 14.32 -10.55 -5.81
C ALA A 101 14.67 -11.23 -7.14
N GLU A 102 13.86 -11.06 -8.18
CA GLU A 102 14.09 -11.58 -9.52
C GLU A 102 15.34 -10.96 -10.15
N GLU A 103 15.50 -9.63 -10.07
CA GLU A 103 16.67 -8.90 -10.62
C GLU A 103 17.98 -9.37 -9.99
N ARG A 104 17.98 -9.65 -8.68
CA ARG A 104 19.16 -10.14 -7.93
C ARG A 104 19.34 -11.66 -8.00
N GLY A 105 18.40 -12.39 -8.60
CA GLY A 105 18.44 -13.86 -8.66
C GLY A 105 18.30 -14.53 -7.28
N VAL A 106 17.60 -13.91 -6.34
CA VAL A 106 17.35 -14.40 -4.98
C VAL A 106 16.08 -15.24 -4.95
N GLU A 107 16.10 -16.39 -4.27
CA GLU A 107 14.90 -17.18 -4.04
C GLU A 107 13.97 -16.45 -3.06
N LEU A 108 12.73 -16.17 -3.49
CA LEU A 108 11.73 -15.48 -2.69
C LEU A 108 10.59 -16.41 -2.26
N LEU A 109 10.43 -16.62 -0.96
CA LEU A 109 9.26 -17.26 -0.36
C LEU A 109 8.29 -16.17 0.12
N ALA A 110 7.16 -16.00 -0.55
CA ALA A 110 6.19 -14.96 -0.21
C ALA A 110 4.94 -15.55 0.48
N ALA A 111 4.45 -14.85 1.50
CA ALA A 111 3.20 -15.13 2.18
C ALA A 111 2.38 -13.84 2.36
N ASN A 112 1.05 -13.96 2.38
CA ASN A 112 0.14 -12.83 2.57
C ASN A 112 -0.85 -13.14 3.69
N ALA A 113 -0.85 -12.31 4.72
CA ALA A 113 -1.67 -12.47 5.92
C ALA A 113 -3.16 -12.19 5.72
N GLN A 114 -3.55 -11.61 4.59
CA GLN A 114 -4.96 -11.32 4.25
C GLN A 114 -5.66 -10.46 5.32
N SER A 115 -4.93 -9.50 5.92
CA SER A 115 -5.40 -8.64 7.03
C SER A 115 -5.74 -9.42 8.32
N GLN A 116 -5.08 -10.58 8.54
CA GLN A 116 -5.27 -11.40 9.73
C GLN A 116 -3.94 -11.56 10.47
N PHE A 117 -3.77 -10.88 11.61
CA PHE A 117 -2.49 -10.86 12.32
C PHE A 117 -2.04 -12.25 12.80
N SER A 118 -2.97 -13.08 13.31
CA SER A 118 -2.64 -14.45 13.71
C SER A 118 -2.13 -15.30 12.54
N LYS A 119 -2.67 -15.05 11.34
CA LYS A 119 -2.17 -15.68 10.12
C LYS A 119 -0.77 -15.18 9.78
N GLN A 120 -0.50 -13.87 9.91
CA GLN A 120 0.84 -13.31 9.67
C GLN A 120 1.90 -13.98 10.53
N ILE A 121 1.63 -14.14 11.83
CA ILE A 121 2.53 -14.84 12.75
C ILE A 121 2.79 -16.27 12.29
N SER A 122 1.74 -17.02 11.91
CA SER A 122 1.88 -18.39 11.40
C SER A 122 2.63 -18.43 10.06
N ASP A 123 2.31 -17.52 9.15
CA ASP A 123 2.96 -17.43 7.84
C ASP A 123 4.48 -17.21 7.98
N VAL A 124 4.90 -16.28 8.86
CA VAL A 124 6.35 -16.04 9.07
C VAL A 124 7.04 -17.23 9.71
N GLN A 125 6.39 -17.91 10.68
CA GLN A 125 6.93 -19.15 11.23
C GLN A 125 7.08 -20.23 10.16
N ASP A 126 6.14 -20.34 9.22
CA ASP A 126 6.21 -21.24 8.08
C ASP A 126 7.35 -20.88 7.11
N LEU A 127 7.59 -19.58 6.85
CA LEU A 127 8.73 -19.12 6.05
C LEU A 127 10.05 -19.54 6.69
N ILE A 128 10.19 -19.34 8.01
CA ILE A 128 11.35 -19.78 8.79
C ILE A 128 11.52 -21.32 8.73
N ALA A 129 10.42 -22.07 8.81
CA ALA A 129 10.45 -23.53 8.75
C ALA A 129 10.82 -24.05 7.35
N LYS A 130 10.47 -23.32 6.29
CA LYS A 130 10.82 -23.63 4.90
C LYS A 130 12.26 -23.28 4.54
N GLY A 131 13.00 -22.68 5.45
CA GLY A 131 14.42 -22.40 5.26
C GLY A 131 14.71 -20.97 4.77
N ALA A 132 13.86 -20.00 5.07
CA ALA A 132 14.24 -18.60 4.86
C ALA A 132 15.48 -18.25 5.66
N ASP A 133 16.49 -17.72 5.01
CA ASP A 133 17.75 -17.24 5.59
C ASP A 133 17.62 -15.80 6.09
N LEU A 134 16.72 -15.03 5.48
CA LEU A 134 16.46 -13.62 5.74
C LEU A 134 14.95 -13.35 5.67
N LEU A 135 14.47 -12.36 6.41
CA LEU A 135 13.06 -11.99 6.42
C LEU A 135 12.87 -10.50 6.08
N VAL A 136 11.94 -10.22 5.17
CA VAL A 136 11.36 -8.90 4.92
C VAL A 136 9.91 -8.96 5.37
N ILE A 137 9.53 -8.12 6.33
CA ILE A 137 8.19 -8.15 6.92
C ILE A 137 7.53 -6.77 6.78
N ALA A 138 6.33 -6.72 6.17
CA ALA A 138 5.40 -5.60 6.26
C ALA A 138 4.41 -5.88 7.41
N PRO A 139 4.60 -5.34 8.62
CA PRO A 139 3.80 -5.74 9.78
C PRO A 139 2.35 -5.29 9.68
N LEU A 140 1.40 -6.12 10.10
CA LEU A 140 0.00 -5.70 10.23
C LEU A 140 -0.23 -4.88 11.51
N ASN A 141 0.33 -5.34 12.61
CA ASN A 141 0.28 -4.68 13.93
C ASN A 141 1.69 -4.35 14.40
N SER A 142 1.80 -3.38 15.33
CA SER A 142 3.08 -3.09 15.98
C SER A 142 3.41 -4.07 17.10
N ASP A 143 2.42 -4.62 17.80
CA ASP A 143 2.57 -5.53 18.94
C ASP A 143 2.33 -6.99 18.57
N GLY A 144 2.82 -7.92 19.41
CA GLY A 144 2.51 -9.35 19.34
C GLY A 144 3.51 -10.19 18.54
N TRP A 145 4.69 -9.66 18.24
CA TRP A 145 5.71 -10.31 17.40
C TRP A 145 6.62 -11.28 18.15
N ASP A 146 6.58 -11.36 19.50
CA ASP A 146 7.47 -12.21 20.31
C ASP A 146 7.66 -13.65 19.78
N PRO A 147 6.61 -14.38 19.31
CA PRO A 147 6.78 -15.74 18.82
C PRO A 147 7.65 -15.82 17.55
N VAL A 148 7.54 -14.83 16.67
CA VAL A 148 8.33 -14.73 15.43
C VAL A 148 9.75 -14.32 15.76
N LEU A 149 9.92 -13.24 16.54
CA LEU A 149 11.23 -12.71 16.93
C LEU A 149 12.06 -13.77 17.63
N LYS A 150 11.45 -14.54 18.57
CA LYS A 150 12.13 -15.66 19.20
C LYS A 150 12.53 -16.74 18.20
N SER A 151 11.66 -17.12 17.27
CA SER A 151 11.94 -18.16 16.27
C SER A 151 13.07 -17.75 15.33
N ALA A 152 13.11 -16.48 14.93
CA ALA A 152 14.16 -15.93 14.09
C ALA A 152 15.50 -15.84 14.85
N ALA A 153 15.49 -15.36 16.10
CA ALA A 153 16.66 -15.25 16.94
C ALA A 153 17.29 -16.64 17.23
N ASP A 154 16.48 -17.66 17.53
CA ASP A 154 16.95 -19.04 17.77
C ASP A 154 17.70 -19.60 16.54
N LYS A 155 17.41 -19.11 15.33
CA LYS A 155 18.04 -19.50 14.07
C LYS A 155 18.99 -18.44 13.50
N LYS A 156 19.17 -17.31 14.18
CA LYS A 156 19.99 -16.17 13.76
C LYS A 156 19.57 -15.56 12.41
N ILE A 157 18.27 -15.57 12.10
CA ILE A 157 17.70 -15.05 10.86
C ILE A 157 17.50 -13.55 10.99
N PRO A 158 18.17 -12.71 10.18
CA PRO A 158 17.95 -11.26 10.16
C PRO A 158 16.55 -10.90 9.65
N ILE A 159 15.94 -9.89 10.29
CA ILE A 159 14.65 -9.33 9.93
C ILE A 159 14.82 -7.87 9.54
N VAL A 160 14.33 -7.48 8.38
CA VAL A 160 14.07 -6.09 7.99
C VAL A 160 12.57 -5.86 7.98
N THR A 161 12.09 -4.81 8.64
CA THR A 161 10.69 -4.40 8.56
C THR A 161 10.52 -3.28 7.54
N ILE A 162 9.46 -3.34 6.76
CA ILE A 162 9.11 -2.32 5.76
C ILE A 162 7.73 -1.75 6.04
N ASP A 163 7.48 -0.53 5.58
CA ASP A 163 6.22 0.21 5.77
C ASP A 163 5.91 0.52 7.23
N ARG A 164 5.79 -0.48 8.10
CA ARG A 164 5.36 -0.32 9.51
C ARG A 164 6.43 -0.77 10.49
N LYS A 165 6.46 -0.13 11.65
CA LYS A 165 7.32 -0.51 12.78
C LYS A 165 6.67 -1.56 13.66
N ILE A 166 7.50 -2.42 14.22
CA ILE A 166 7.14 -3.31 15.33
C ILE A 166 7.66 -2.74 16.65
N ASN A 167 6.95 -2.99 17.74
CA ASN A 167 7.37 -2.61 19.09
C ASN A 167 8.38 -3.63 19.62
N ALA A 168 9.63 -3.54 19.12
CA ALA A 168 10.74 -4.40 19.45
C ALA A 168 12.05 -3.59 19.39
N GLU A 169 13.15 -4.15 19.87
CA GLU A 169 14.44 -3.45 19.97
C GLU A 169 15.24 -3.58 18.68
N PRO A 170 15.53 -2.44 17.98
CA PRO A 170 16.36 -2.47 16.78
C PRO A 170 17.76 -3.03 17.07
N CYS A 171 18.36 -3.67 16.09
CA CYS A 171 19.68 -4.33 16.17
C CYS A 171 19.78 -5.48 17.20
N LYS A 172 18.65 -5.91 17.74
CA LYS A 172 18.54 -7.07 18.62
C LYS A 172 17.44 -8.01 18.16
N ASP A 173 16.23 -7.48 17.98
CA ASP A 173 15.06 -8.25 17.58
C ASP A 173 14.82 -8.17 16.06
N TYR A 174 15.20 -7.06 15.45
CA TYR A 174 15.22 -6.86 13.99
C TYR A 174 16.38 -5.93 13.61
N VAL A 175 16.83 -6.00 12.36
CA VAL A 175 18.02 -5.27 11.89
C VAL A 175 17.71 -3.80 11.64
N SER A 176 16.67 -3.55 10.83
CA SER A 176 16.35 -2.21 10.32
C SER A 176 14.86 -2.09 10.03
N PHE A 177 14.34 -0.88 10.18
CA PHE A 177 13.06 -0.43 9.65
C PHE A 177 13.30 0.42 8.40
N ILE A 178 12.51 0.22 7.36
CA ILE A 178 12.51 1.02 6.13
C ILE A 178 11.09 1.55 5.90
N GLY A 179 10.91 2.86 5.92
CA GLY A 179 9.60 3.47 5.73
C GLY A 179 9.64 4.98 5.85
N SER A 180 8.47 5.59 5.87
CA SER A 180 8.30 7.03 5.98
C SER A 180 8.30 7.53 7.43
N ASP A 181 8.51 8.84 7.63
CA ASP A 181 8.15 9.52 8.88
C ASP A 181 6.65 9.84 8.88
N PHE A 182 5.86 8.96 9.50
CA PHE A 182 4.40 9.09 9.52
C PHE A 182 3.91 10.28 10.34
N THR A 183 4.68 10.71 11.35
CA THR A 183 4.37 11.94 12.09
C THR A 183 4.54 13.15 11.18
N GLU A 184 5.60 13.19 10.39
CA GLU A 184 5.84 14.26 9.42
C GLU A 184 4.82 14.25 8.27
N GLN A 185 4.43 13.06 7.76
CA GLN A 185 3.32 12.94 6.80
C GLN A 185 2.03 13.56 7.36
N GLY A 186 1.69 13.26 8.62
CA GLY A 186 0.53 13.85 9.29
C GLY A 186 0.62 15.37 9.41
N LYS A 187 1.78 15.93 9.77
CA LYS A 187 2.01 17.38 9.83
C LYS A 187 1.86 18.03 8.46
N ARG A 188 2.46 17.45 7.41
CA ARG A 188 2.36 17.97 6.04
C ARG A 188 0.92 17.95 5.53
N ALA A 189 0.17 16.86 5.83
CA ALA A 189 -1.25 16.78 5.52
C ALA A 189 -2.05 17.87 6.24
N ALA A 190 -1.71 18.19 7.50
CA ALA A 190 -2.32 19.29 8.24
C ALA A 190 -2.01 20.64 7.61
N ASP A 191 -0.77 20.90 7.20
CA ASP A 191 -0.40 22.15 6.51
C ASP A 191 -1.22 22.32 5.21
N LYS A 192 -1.40 21.27 4.42
CA LYS A 192 -2.24 21.31 3.22
C LYS A 192 -3.73 21.51 3.55
N MET A 193 -4.23 20.91 4.61
CA MET A 193 -5.61 21.13 5.07
C MET A 193 -5.82 22.57 5.56
N ILE A 194 -4.86 23.14 6.26
CA ILE A 194 -4.87 24.55 6.68
C ILE A 194 -4.89 25.48 5.46
N GLU A 195 -4.05 25.20 4.46
CA GLU A 195 -4.02 25.96 3.21
C GLU A 195 -5.37 25.87 2.48
N ALA A 196 -5.91 24.68 2.28
CA ALA A 196 -7.15 24.44 1.57
C ALA A 196 -8.39 25.07 2.23
N THR A 197 -8.43 25.10 3.59
CA THR A 197 -9.59 25.61 4.37
C THR A 197 -9.43 27.07 4.79
N GLY A 198 -8.25 27.67 4.62
CA GLY A 198 -7.91 28.96 5.19
C GLY A 198 -7.79 28.95 6.72
N GLY A 199 -7.50 27.79 7.30
CA GLY A 199 -7.21 27.58 8.73
C GLY A 199 -8.42 27.65 9.66
N LYS A 200 -9.64 27.48 9.17
CA LYS A 200 -10.87 27.57 9.96
C LYS A 200 -11.97 26.64 9.43
N GLY A 201 -12.92 26.30 10.28
CA GLY A 201 -14.07 25.46 9.96
C GLY A 201 -14.05 24.14 10.71
N GLU A 202 -14.87 23.19 10.28
CA GLU A 202 -15.01 21.87 10.86
C GLU A 202 -14.45 20.82 9.90
N ILE A 203 -13.62 19.91 10.43
CA ILE A 203 -13.01 18.85 9.63
C ILE A 203 -13.21 17.47 10.27
N ALA A 204 -13.14 16.46 9.43
CA ALA A 204 -13.17 15.06 9.83
C ALA A 204 -11.81 14.38 9.57
N ILE A 205 -11.52 13.34 10.33
CA ILE A 205 -10.41 12.42 10.08
C ILE A 205 -10.99 11.03 9.80
N LEU A 206 -10.64 10.48 8.63
CA LEU A 206 -10.83 9.07 8.30
C LEU A 206 -9.57 8.33 8.72
N LEU A 207 -9.66 7.63 9.86
CA LEU A 207 -8.55 6.93 10.46
C LEU A 207 -8.24 5.62 9.72
N GLY A 208 -6.97 5.24 9.67
CA GLY A 208 -6.54 3.95 9.16
C GLY A 208 -6.92 2.77 10.06
N THR A 209 -6.27 1.63 9.82
CA THR A 209 -6.44 0.43 10.63
C THR A 209 -5.83 0.63 12.02
N PRO A 210 -6.55 0.38 13.11
CA PRO A 210 -6.00 0.51 14.45
C PRO A 210 -4.95 -0.59 14.73
N GLY A 211 -4.03 -0.30 15.67
CA GLY A 211 -3.05 -1.26 16.17
C GLY A 211 -1.70 -1.23 15.45
N ASN A 212 -1.49 -0.29 14.54
CA ASN A 212 -0.18 -0.03 13.92
C ASN A 212 0.25 1.44 14.13
N ASN A 213 1.55 1.69 13.96
CA ASN A 213 2.13 3.00 14.17
C ASN A 213 1.70 4.03 13.11
N VAL A 214 1.43 3.61 11.86
CA VAL A 214 1.03 4.52 10.76
C VAL A 214 -0.18 5.35 11.16
N THR A 215 -1.29 4.69 11.56
CA THR A 215 -2.51 5.37 12.01
C THR A 215 -2.23 6.28 13.21
N THR A 216 -1.50 5.79 14.21
CA THR A 216 -1.23 6.55 15.45
C THR A 216 -0.39 7.80 15.18
N GLU A 217 0.68 7.65 14.38
CA GLU A 217 1.65 8.73 14.11
C GLU A 217 1.06 9.76 13.13
N ARG A 218 0.38 9.34 12.05
CA ARG A 218 -0.34 10.23 11.12
C ARG A 218 -1.40 11.06 11.83
N THR A 219 -2.24 10.41 12.67
CA THR A 219 -3.25 11.12 13.47
C THR A 219 -2.59 12.14 14.39
N LYS A 220 -1.55 11.73 15.13
CA LYS A 220 -0.85 12.59 16.09
C LYS A 220 -0.22 13.80 15.38
N GLY A 221 0.54 13.57 14.33
CA GLY A 221 1.20 14.63 13.56
C GLY A 221 0.19 15.65 13.03
N PHE A 222 -0.91 15.18 12.46
CA PHE A 222 -1.99 16.02 11.95
C PHE A 222 -2.65 16.87 13.07
N LYS A 223 -3.07 16.23 14.15
CA LYS A 223 -3.79 16.95 15.25
C LYS A 223 -2.89 17.94 15.97
N ASP A 224 -1.64 17.57 16.25
CA ASP A 224 -0.68 18.47 16.89
C ASP A 224 -0.43 19.70 16.01
N ARG A 225 -0.29 19.51 14.69
CA ARG A 225 -0.05 20.60 13.75
C ARG A 225 -1.25 21.53 13.61
N ILE A 226 -2.48 20.97 13.53
CA ILE A 226 -3.71 21.79 13.53
C ILE A 226 -3.80 22.60 14.83
N ALA A 227 -3.56 22.00 15.99
CA ALA A 227 -3.61 22.70 17.28
C ALA A 227 -2.58 23.84 17.36
N GLU A 228 -1.39 23.64 16.77
CA GLU A 228 -0.31 24.64 16.76
C GLU A 228 -0.61 25.82 15.80
N LYS A 229 -1.04 25.51 14.57
CA LYS A 229 -1.06 26.48 13.47
C LYS A 229 -2.44 27.05 13.14
N ALA A 230 -3.50 26.30 13.41
CA ALA A 230 -4.87 26.68 13.04
C ALA A 230 -5.89 26.31 14.11
N PRO A 231 -5.86 26.91 15.30
CA PRO A 231 -6.75 26.54 16.42
C PRO A 231 -8.24 26.79 16.14
N ASP A 232 -8.59 27.51 15.07
CA ASP A 232 -9.96 27.72 14.62
C ASP A 232 -10.45 26.63 13.63
N LEU A 233 -9.59 25.74 13.19
CA LEU A 233 -9.93 24.54 12.43
C LEU A 233 -10.17 23.39 13.41
N LYS A 234 -11.42 22.90 13.49
CA LYS A 234 -11.85 21.95 14.53
C LYS A 234 -12.04 20.55 13.98
N VAL A 235 -11.37 19.57 14.58
CA VAL A 235 -11.67 18.16 14.31
C VAL A 235 -12.94 17.81 15.09
N VAL A 236 -14.04 17.57 14.37
CA VAL A 236 -15.38 17.30 14.95
C VAL A 236 -15.83 15.86 14.76
N PHE A 237 -15.13 15.09 13.92
CA PHE A 237 -15.45 13.71 13.61
C PHE A 237 -14.17 12.90 13.36
N GLU A 238 -14.08 11.73 13.98
CA GLU A 238 -13.00 10.78 13.78
C GLU A 238 -13.59 9.36 13.74
N GLN A 239 -13.36 8.64 12.66
CA GLN A 239 -13.81 7.25 12.55
C GLN A 239 -12.89 6.45 11.62
N THR A 240 -12.65 5.17 11.98
CA THR A 240 -11.80 4.31 11.14
C THR A 240 -12.51 3.88 9.86
N GLY A 241 -11.80 4.03 8.74
CA GLY A 241 -12.15 3.44 7.45
C GLY A 241 -11.20 2.29 7.07
N GLU A 242 -10.29 1.91 8.00
CA GLU A 242 -9.41 0.71 7.91
C GLU A 242 -8.59 0.67 6.60
N PHE A 243 -8.18 1.82 6.09
CA PHE A 243 -7.47 1.98 4.81
C PHE A 243 -8.24 1.43 3.58
N ALA A 244 -9.55 1.24 3.69
CA ALA A 244 -10.38 0.64 2.65
C ALA A 244 -11.34 1.65 2.01
N ARG A 245 -11.45 1.62 0.67
CA ARG A 245 -12.28 2.56 -0.11
C ARG A 245 -13.75 2.50 0.27
N GLU A 246 -14.31 1.29 0.33
CA GLU A 246 -15.72 1.08 0.66
C GLU A 246 -16.07 1.55 2.07
N LYS A 247 -15.16 1.35 3.03
CA LYS A 247 -15.34 1.82 4.40
C LYS A 247 -15.20 3.34 4.49
N GLY A 248 -14.21 3.92 3.80
CA GLY A 248 -14.06 5.37 3.69
C GLY A 248 -15.32 6.02 3.12
N GLN A 249 -15.92 5.42 2.09
CA GLN A 249 -17.20 5.85 1.55
C GLN A 249 -18.33 5.79 2.58
N GLN A 250 -18.53 4.64 3.24
CA GLN A 250 -19.58 4.45 4.26
C GLN A 250 -19.44 5.43 5.42
N VAL A 251 -18.23 5.64 5.91
CA VAL A 251 -17.94 6.60 6.99
C VAL A 251 -18.25 8.03 6.54
N THR A 252 -17.91 8.38 5.30
CA THR A 252 -18.20 9.72 4.76
C THR A 252 -19.69 9.94 4.53
N GLU A 253 -20.43 8.92 4.10
CA GLU A 253 -21.91 9.00 3.99
C GLU A 253 -22.54 9.29 5.36
N GLN A 254 -22.04 8.67 6.44
CA GLN A 254 -22.50 8.98 7.81
C GLN A 254 -22.08 10.38 8.24
N LEU A 255 -20.85 10.79 7.94
CA LEU A 255 -20.32 12.12 8.23
C LEU A 255 -21.20 13.23 7.64
N ILE A 256 -21.52 13.14 6.36
CA ILE A 256 -22.33 14.16 5.66
C ILE A 256 -23.71 14.32 6.31
N GLN A 257 -24.29 13.22 6.81
CA GLN A 257 -25.59 13.25 7.47
C GLN A 257 -25.54 13.84 8.88
N SER A 258 -24.47 13.53 9.65
CA SER A 258 -24.33 13.97 11.03
C SER A 258 -23.71 15.35 11.17
N ASN A 259 -22.85 15.75 10.25
CA ASN A 259 -22.11 17.01 10.25
C ASN A 259 -22.24 17.76 8.92
N PRO A 260 -23.39 18.34 8.61
CA PRO A 260 -23.67 18.96 7.30
C PRO A 260 -22.78 20.19 7.01
N GLU A 261 -22.21 20.82 8.06
CA GLU A 261 -21.34 21.99 7.96
C GLU A 261 -19.84 21.64 7.78
N ILE A 262 -19.51 20.35 7.59
CA ILE A 262 -18.15 19.92 7.42
C ILE A 262 -17.48 20.62 6.22
N THR A 263 -16.27 21.14 6.42
CA THR A 263 -15.53 21.89 5.41
C THR A 263 -14.35 21.13 4.83
N GLY A 264 -13.85 20.11 5.55
CA GLY A 264 -12.71 19.31 5.09
C GLY A 264 -12.69 17.90 5.63
N ILE A 265 -12.04 17.00 4.91
CA ILE A 265 -11.81 15.61 5.27
C ILE A 265 -10.31 15.32 5.09
N TYR A 266 -9.65 14.95 6.18
CA TYR A 266 -8.35 14.31 6.13
C TYR A 266 -8.55 12.80 6.12
N ALA A 267 -8.09 12.13 5.09
CA ALA A 267 -8.06 10.68 5.01
C ALA A 267 -6.61 10.19 5.15
N GLU A 268 -6.35 9.32 6.09
CA GLU A 268 -5.00 8.81 6.37
C GLU A 268 -4.45 7.91 5.26
N ASN A 269 -5.25 7.61 4.22
CA ASN A 269 -4.77 7.06 2.96
C ASN A 269 -5.69 7.43 1.79
N ASP A 270 -5.16 7.23 0.58
CA ASP A 270 -5.84 7.56 -0.67
C ASP A 270 -7.11 6.76 -0.89
N GLU A 271 -7.14 5.47 -0.55
CA GLU A 271 -8.31 4.64 -0.76
C GLU A 271 -9.53 5.17 0.03
N MET A 272 -9.32 5.57 1.29
CA MET A 272 -10.40 6.21 2.06
C MET A 272 -10.77 7.58 1.49
N GLY A 273 -9.79 8.37 1.02
CA GLY A 273 -10.04 9.65 0.36
C GLY A 273 -10.87 9.51 -0.92
N LEU A 274 -10.55 8.53 -1.75
CA LEU A 274 -11.34 8.20 -2.95
C LEU A 274 -12.74 7.67 -2.59
N GLY A 275 -12.85 6.95 -1.46
CA GLY A 275 -14.14 6.59 -0.88
C GLY A 275 -14.96 7.81 -0.49
N ALA A 276 -14.31 8.81 0.15
CA ALA A 276 -14.96 10.08 0.48
C ALA A 276 -15.44 10.82 -0.78
N VAL A 277 -14.61 10.87 -1.82
CA VAL A 277 -15.03 11.45 -3.13
C VAL A 277 -16.27 10.75 -3.68
N ASN A 278 -16.35 9.41 -3.60
CA ASN A 278 -17.53 8.66 -4.06
C ASN A 278 -18.79 9.03 -3.25
N ALA A 279 -18.68 9.15 -1.93
CA ALA A 279 -19.79 9.57 -1.06
C ALA A 279 -20.26 10.99 -1.39
N LEU A 280 -19.34 11.94 -1.61
CA LEU A 280 -19.65 13.31 -1.99
C LEU A 280 -20.35 13.39 -3.34
N LYS A 281 -19.87 12.64 -4.35
CA LYS A 281 -20.54 12.52 -5.66
C LYS A 281 -21.95 11.96 -5.50
N GLY A 282 -22.12 10.90 -4.69
CA GLY A 282 -23.44 10.32 -4.40
C GLY A 282 -24.41 11.28 -3.70
N ALA A 283 -23.88 12.22 -2.90
CA ALA A 283 -24.64 13.27 -2.24
C ALA A 283 -24.86 14.52 -3.12
N GLY A 284 -24.45 14.51 -4.40
CA GLY A 284 -24.62 15.62 -5.32
C GLY A 284 -23.75 16.84 -5.00
N LYS A 285 -22.64 16.66 -4.31
CA LYS A 285 -21.66 17.73 -4.07
C LYS A 285 -20.81 17.94 -5.31
N GLU A 286 -20.38 19.18 -5.51
CA GLU A 286 -19.43 19.52 -6.59
C GLU A 286 -17.98 19.40 -6.15
N PRO A 287 -17.01 19.25 -7.10
CA PRO A 287 -15.59 19.28 -6.79
C PRO A 287 -15.20 20.51 -5.96
N GLY A 288 -14.37 20.33 -4.94
CA GLY A 288 -13.89 21.40 -4.06
C GLY A 288 -14.91 21.94 -3.06
N ALA A 289 -16.15 21.45 -3.03
CA ALA A 289 -17.16 21.86 -2.05
C ALA A 289 -16.78 21.47 -0.61
N ILE A 290 -16.08 20.35 -0.45
CA ILE A 290 -15.45 19.90 0.80
C ILE A 290 -14.00 19.60 0.45
N LYS A 291 -13.08 20.14 1.24
CA LYS A 291 -11.65 19.99 1.03
C LYS A 291 -11.19 18.59 1.40
N ILE A 292 -10.36 17.96 0.57
CA ILE A 292 -9.86 16.61 0.83
C ILE A 292 -8.34 16.59 0.74
N VAL A 293 -7.69 16.10 1.80
CA VAL A 293 -6.25 15.81 1.81
C VAL A 293 -6.06 14.34 2.16
N THR A 294 -5.18 13.66 1.41
CA THR A 294 -4.91 12.23 1.59
C THR A 294 -3.42 11.92 1.66
N ILE A 295 -3.08 10.68 1.92
CA ILE A 295 -1.71 10.17 1.92
C ILE A 295 -1.68 8.88 1.10
N ASP A 296 -0.64 8.63 0.36
CA ASP A 296 -0.03 7.48 -0.32
C ASP A 296 0.61 7.92 -1.66
N GLY A 297 -0.09 8.58 -2.56
CA GLY A 297 0.42 8.96 -3.89
C GLY A 297 -0.03 7.99 -4.98
N THR A 298 -1.21 7.36 -4.80
CA THR A 298 -1.79 6.49 -5.82
C THR A 298 -2.22 7.30 -7.05
N ARG A 299 -2.08 6.70 -8.23
CA ARG A 299 -2.45 7.35 -9.49
C ARG A 299 -3.89 7.90 -9.50
N ASN A 300 -4.82 7.16 -8.90
CA ASN A 300 -6.21 7.58 -8.85
C ASN A 300 -6.44 8.79 -7.92
N ALA A 301 -5.69 8.90 -6.82
CA ALA A 301 -5.79 10.06 -5.93
C ALA A 301 -5.13 11.30 -6.56
N VAL A 302 -3.97 11.13 -7.20
CA VAL A 302 -3.32 12.22 -7.96
C VAL A 302 -4.21 12.68 -9.12
N GLN A 303 -4.88 11.77 -9.83
CA GLN A 303 -5.91 12.13 -10.81
C GLN A 303 -7.08 12.87 -10.15
N GLY A 304 -7.44 12.51 -8.93
CA GLY A 304 -8.46 13.21 -8.14
C GLY A 304 -8.12 14.69 -7.87
N ILE A 305 -6.81 15.04 -7.79
CA ILE A 305 -6.36 16.45 -7.74
C ILE A 305 -6.63 17.13 -9.06
N VAL A 306 -6.24 16.52 -10.19
CA VAL A 306 -6.47 17.06 -11.55
C VAL A 306 -7.96 17.29 -11.80
N ASP A 307 -8.80 16.38 -11.30
CA ASP A 307 -10.27 16.46 -11.41
C ASP A 307 -10.91 17.44 -10.39
N GLY A 308 -10.13 18.06 -9.50
CA GLY A 308 -10.56 19.04 -8.50
C GLY A 308 -11.32 18.48 -7.30
N TRP A 309 -11.28 17.17 -7.05
CA TRP A 309 -11.92 16.51 -5.91
C TRP A 309 -11.02 16.40 -4.68
N ILE A 310 -9.71 16.33 -4.87
CA ILE A 310 -8.70 16.22 -3.83
C ILE A 310 -7.82 17.46 -3.91
N ASP A 311 -7.49 18.07 -2.77
CA ASP A 311 -6.69 19.30 -2.72
C ASP A 311 -5.19 19.00 -2.65
N ALA A 312 -4.80 17.93 -1.95
CA ALA A 312 -3.40 17.48 -1.89
C ALA A 312 -3.29 16.00 -1.52
N VAL A 313 -2.20 15.38 -1.96
CA VAL A 313 -1.77 14.03 -1.58
C VAL A 313 -0.32 14.10 -1.09
N ILE A 314 -0.06 13.64 0.13
CA ILE A 314 1.29 13.42 0.63
C ILE A 314 1.74 12.02 0.19
N GLU A 315 2.91 11.91 -0.43
CA GLU A 315 3.41 10.61 -0.85
C GLU A 315 3.74 9.71 0.37
N SER A 316 3.53 8.42 0.22
CA SER A 316 4.07 7.32 1.01
C SER A 316 4.42 6.22 0.02
N ASN A 317 5.68 6.16 -0.41
CA ASN A 317 6.08 5.35 -1.56
C ASN A 317 6.23 3.86 -1.17
N PRO A 318 5.46 2.92 -1.76
CA PRO A 318 5.47 1.50 -1.39
C PRO A 318 6.58 0.68 -2.06
N ARG A 319 7.45 1.27 -2.88
CA ARG A 319 8.46 0.55 -3.67
C ARG A 319 9.70 0.22 -2.84
N PHE A 320 9.52 -0.55 -1.76
CA PHE A 320 10.59 -0.86 -0.79
C PHE A 320 11.62 -1.88 -1.28
N GLY A 321 11.37 -2.59 -2.40
CA GLY A 321 12.25 -3.65 -2.89
C GLY A 321 13.73 -3.27 -2.92
N PRO A 322 14.13 -2.24 -3.68
CA PRO A 322 15.53 -1.82 -3.78
C PRO A 322 16.19 -1.58 -2.42
N LEU A 323 15.58 -0.74 -1.56
CA LEU A 323 16.14 -0.42 -0.25
C LEU A 323 16.20 -1.63 0.69
N ALA A 324 15.18 -2.51 0.67
CA ALA A 324 15.17 -3.69 1.51
C ALA A 324 16.28 -4.67 1.13
N PHE A 325 16.47 -4.93 -0.16
CA PHE A 325 17.51 -5.84 -0.62
C PHE A 325 18.91 -5.23 -0.55
N GLU A 326 19.09 -3.92 -0.76
CA GLU A 326 20.35 -3.22 -0.51
C GLU A 326 20.75 -3.29 0.97
N THR A 327 19.81 -3.06 1.87
CA THR A 327 20.02 -3.15 3.32
C THR A 327 20.42 -4.58 3.73
N LEU A 328 19.71 -5.59 3.22
CA LEU A 328 20.05 -7.00 3.50
C LEU A 328 21.42 -7.37 2.94
N ASP A 329 21.74 -6.96 1.71
CA ASP A 329 23.03 -7.24 1.06
C ASP A 329 24.21 -6.61 1.81
N ALA A 330 24.10 -5.33 2.17
CA ALA A 330 25.10 -4.62 2.96
C ALA A 330 25.29 -5.30 4.34
N PHE A 331 24.18 -5.58 5.03
CA PHE A 331 24.23 -6.21 6.34
C PHE A 331 24.87 -7.60 6.31
N THR A 332 24.48 -8.45 5.37
CA THR A 332 25.00 -9.83 5.25
C THR A 332 26.46 -9.88 4.81
N LYS A 333 26.97 -8.85 4.11
CA LYS A 333 28.40 -8.65 3.84
C LYS A 333 29.19 -8.20 5.08
N GLY A 334 28.49 -7.72 6.10
CA GLY A 334 29.06 -7.24 7.37
C GLY A 334 29.31 -5.75 7.39
N GLU A 335 28.65 -5.00 6.53
CA GLU A 335 28.58 -3.55 6.61
C GLU A 335 27.56 -3.13 7.69
N GLU A 336 27.79 -1.99 8.32
CA GLU A 336 26.82 -1.42 9.25
C GLU A 336 25.65 -0.78 8.47
N VAL A 337 24.42 -1.04 8.90
CA VAL A 337 23.21 -0.47 8.29
C VAL A 337 22.43 0.37 9.30
N GLY A 338 21.75 1.40 8.85
CA GLY A 338 20.89 2.23 9.71
C GLY A 338 19.76 1.42 10.35
N GLN A 339 19.46 1.70 11.62
CA GLN A 339 18.32 1.07 12.30
C GLN A 339 16.97 1.63 11.82
N ASP A 340 16.94 2.90 11.40
CA ASP A 340 15.79 3.57 10.80
C ASP A 340 16.20 4.16 9.44
N ILE A 341 15.73 3.57 8.34
CA ILE A 341 15.95 4.09 6.99
C ILE A 341 14.67 4.83 6.58
N VAL A 342 14.71 6.15 6.77
CA VAL A 342 13.54 7.00 6.55
C VAL A 342 13.52 7.54 5.13
N ILE A 343 12.42 7.28 4.41
CA ILE A 343 12.20 7.74 3.04
C ILE A 343 11.73 9.20 3.05
N GLU A 344 12.29 10.02 2.16
CA GLU A 344 11.81 11.38 1.91
C GLU A 344 10.62 11.33 0.96
N ASP A 345 9.43 11.55 1.52
CA ASP A 345 8.19 11.55 0.75
C ASP A 345 8.00 12.85 -0.05
N SER A 346 7.55 12.74 -1.28
CA SER A 346 7.12 13.86 -2.13
C SER A 346 5.71 14.35 -1.75
N GLU A 347 5.13 15.23 -2.52
CA GLU A 347 3.72 15.62 -2.42
C GLU A 347 3.16 15.98 -3.79
N TYR A 348 1.86 15.78 -3.95
CA TYR A 348 1.11 16.18 -5.11
C TYR A 348 0.08 17.23 -4.73
N THR A 349 0.07 18.32 -5.50
CA THR A 349 -0.87 19.45 -5.40
C THR A 349 -1.34 19.86 -6.78
N ALA A 350 -2.25 20.81 -6.88
CA ALA A 350 -2.71 21.33 -8.16
C ALA A 350 -1.55 21.83 -9.07
N ASP A 351 -0.42 22.25 -8.47
CA ASP A 351 0.71 22.81 -9.22
C ASP A 351 1.51 21.74 -9.98
N ASN A 352 1.51 20.49 -9.52
CA ASN A 352 2.35 19.43 -10.10
C ASN A 352 1.63 18.13 -10.47
N ALA A 353 0.40 17.92 -10.01
CA ALA A 353 -0.31 16.64 -10.15
C ALA A 353 -0.43 16.17 -11.61
N GLU A 354 -0.76 17.05 -12.56
CA GLU A 354 -0.87 16.70 -13.98
C GLU A 354 0.49 16.30 -14.57
N ALA A 355 1.54 17.04 -14.25
CA ALA A 355 2.90 16.77 -14.76
C ALA A 355 3.51 15.50 -14.14
N ASP A 356 3.22 15.26 -12.87
CA ASP A 356 3.81 14.16 -12.07
C ASP A 356 2.91 12.90 -11.99
N LEU A 357 1.77 12.88 -12.68
CA LEU A 357 0.84 11.74 -12.69
C LEU A 357 1.52 10.41 -13.09
N GLY A 358 2.55 10.47 -13.91
CA GLY A 358 3.35 9.30 -14.30
C GLY A 358 4.27 8.76 -13.21
N LYS A 359 4.53 9.51 -12.12
CA LYS A 359 5.34 9.07 -10.97
C LYS A 359 4.50 8.36 -9.91
N ALA A 360 3.19 8.65 -9.87
CA ALA A 360 2.23 8.00 -8.99
C ALA A 360 2.13 6.49 -9.28
N PHE A 361 1.80 5.68 -8.27
CA PHE A 361 1.72 4.20 -8.37
C PHE A 361 0.29 3.65 -8.43
#